data_7b2cd424609fd7069bfd035567da4b51
#
_entry.id   7b2cd424609fd7069bfd035567da4b51
#
_cell.length_a   1.000
_cell.length_b   1.000
_cell.length_c   1.000
_cell.angle_alpha   90.00
_cell.angle_beta   90.00
_cell.angle_gamma   90.00
#
_symmetry.space_group_name_H-M   'P 1'
#
loop_
_entity.id
_entity.type
_entity.pdbx_description
1 polymer ?
#
loop_
_entity_poly.entity_id
_entity_poly.type
_entity_poly.pdbx_seq_one_letter_code
_entity_poly.pdbx_strand_id
1 'polypeptide(L)'
;MSPSANNTGEVFDVAVIGAGVVGCAIARRFTLEGARTIVLEKGHDILDGASKSNSAILHTGFDAPPESREARCIQAGYQEYERIRGALNLPLDRCGALVLAWTEEQE
;
A
#
# COMPACT_ATOMS: atom_id res chain seq x y z
N MET A 1 8.25 36.95 -2.74
CA MET A 1 9.44 36.48 -2.02
C MET A 1 9.45 34.97 -2.12
N SER A 2 10.34 34.43 -2.93
CA SER A 2 10.53 32.97 -3.02
C SER A 2 11.22 32.50 -1.73
N PRO A 3 10.76 31.43 -1.07
CA PRO A 3 11.49 30.90 0.05
C PRO A 3 12.84 30.39 -0.43
N SER A 4 13.92 30.86 0.18
CA SER A 4 15.26 30.34 -0.05
C SER A 4 15.27 28.85 0.26
N ALA A 5 15.53 28.03 -0.74
CA ALA A 5 15.78 26.62 -0.54
C ALA A 5 17.01 26.52 0.37
N ASN A 6 16.81 26.22 1.65
CA ASN A 6 17.88 25.79 2.52
C ASN A 6 18.37 24.45 2.02
N ASN A 7 19.38 24.47 1.17
CA ASN A 7 20.09 23.23 0.81
C ASN A 7 20.86 22.79 2.05
N THR A 8 20.25 21.87 2.81
CA THR A 8 20.83 21.31 4.05
C THR A 8 22.00 20.38 3.76
N GLY A 9 22.31 20.12 2.48
CA GLY A 9 23.34 19.15 2.09
C GLY A 9 23.00 17.70 2.43
N GLU A 10 21.78 17.44 2.85
CA GLU A 10 21.34 16.07 3.15
C GLU A 10 21.22 15.25 1.87
N VAL A 11 21.84 14.08 1.88
CA VAL A 11 21.79 13.12 0.78
C VAL A 11 20.89 11.97 1.20
N PHE A 12 19.97 11.58 0.32
CA PHE A 12 19.08 10.44 0.47
C PHE A 12 19.44 9.36 -0.53
N ASP A 13 19.30 8.10 -0.12
CA ASP A 13 19.55 6.94 -0.98
C ASP A 13 18.37 6.69 -1.92
N VAL A 14 17.15 7.01 -1.47
CA VAL A 14 15.90 6.78 -2.19
C VAL A 14 14.98 7.99 -2.08
N ALA A 15 14.43 8.42 -3.22
CA ALA A 15 13.35 9.38 -3.29
C ALA A 15 12.08 8.69 -3.81
N VAL A 16 11.02 8.67 -3.02
CA VAL A 16 9.70 8.14 -3.40
C VAL A 16 8.80 9.30 -3.78
N ILE A 17 8.28 9.29 -5.00
CA ILE A 17 7.38 10.33 -5.52
C ILE A 17 5.95 9.88 -5.35
N GLY A 18 5.21 10.59 -4.51
CA GLY A 18 3.83 10.33 -4.15
C GLY A 18 3.69 9.61 -2.81
N ALA A 19 2.86 10.14 -1.92
CA ALA A 19 2.57 9.61 -0.59
C ALA A 19 1.19 8.92 -0.52
N GLY A 20 0.77 8.26 -1.61
CA GLY A 20 -0.33 7.31 -1.59
C GLY A 20 0.06 6.01 -0.87
N VAL A 21 -0.88 5.06 -0.72
CA VAL A 21 -0.63 3.79 0.00
C VAL A 21 0.58 3.04 -0.56
N VAL A 22 0.76 3.02 -1.88
CA VAL A 22 1.90 2.36 -2.53
C VAL A 22 3.21 3.06 -2.19
N GLY A 23 3.26 4.39 -2.31
CA GLY A 23 4.47 5.16 -1.98
C GLY A 23 4.85 5.02 -0.51
N CYS A 24 3.88 5.08 0.40
CA CYS A 24 4.11 4.87 1.83
C CYS A 24 4.65 3.46 2.11
N ALA A 25 4.09 2.42 1.46
CA ALA A 25 4.56 1.05 1.64
C ALA A 25 6.00 0.86 1.12
N ILE A 26 6.33 1.45 -0.03
CA ILE A 26 7.68 1.44 -0.61
C ILE A 26 8.66 2.16 0.31
N ALA A 27 8.33 3.38 0.74
CA ALA A 27 9.17 4.16 1.63
C ALA A 27 9.44 3.41 2.94
N ARG A 28 8.39 2.84 3.54
CA ARG A 28 8.52 2.00 4.73
C ARG A 28 9.50 0.84 4.49
N ARG A 29 9.38 0.15 3.36
CA ARG A 29 10.26 -0.99 3.08
C ARG A 29 11.72 -0.56 2.97
N PHE A 30 12.04 0.47 2.22
CA PHE A 30 13.41 0.97 2.09
C PHE A 30 13.97 1.46 3.43
N THR A 31 13.15 2.13 4.24
CA THR A 31 13.57 2.58 5.57
C THR A 31 13.89 1.40 6.50
N LEU A 32 13.10 0.33 6.45
CA LEU A 32 13.36 -0.89 7.22
C LEU A 32 14.64 -1.62 6.77
N GLU A 33 15.04 -1.46 5.52
CA GLU A 33 16.33 -1.95 4.99
C GLU A 33 17.51 -1.01 5.32
N GLY A 34 17.26 0.07 6.05
CA GLY A 34 18.30 1.02 6.48
C GLY A 34 18.60 2.14 5.48
N ALA A 35 17.87 2.24 4.37
CA ALA A 35 18.05 3.31 3.40
C ALA A 35 17.51 4.65 3.95
N ARG A 36 18.26 5.73 3.72
CA ARG A 36 17.77 7.09 3.97
C ARG A 36 16.77 7.45 2.88
N THR A 37 15.51 7.44 3.24
CA THR A 37 14.39 7.59 2.30
C THR A 37 13.70 8.94 2.48
N ILE A 38 13.44 9.64 1.38
CA ILE A 38 12.60 10.84 1.35
C ILE A 38 11.32 10.54 0.54
N VAL A 39 10.19 11.03 1.02
CA VAL A 39 8.92 10.99 0.29
C VAL A 39 8.55 12.39 -0.15
N LEU A 40 8.27 12.55 -1.45
CA LEU A 40 7.87 13.81 -2.07
C LEU A 40 6.40 13.71 -2.48
N GLU A 41 5.56 14.53 -1.87
CA GLU A 41 4.11 14.60 -2.17
C GLU A 41 3.77 16.00 -2.72
N LYS A 42 2.98 16.03 -3.80
CA LYS A 42 2.53 17.29 -4.41
C LYS A 42 1.33 17.91 -3.69
N GLY A 43 0.55 17.09 -2.99
CA GLY A 43 -0.63 17.52 -2.24
C GLY A 43 -0.24 18.13 -0.90
N HIS A 44 -1.26 18.67 -0.22
CA HIS A 44 -1.08 19.24 1.12
C HIS A 44 -1.11 18.17 2.21
N ASP A 45 -1.56 16.96 1.87
CA ASP A 45 -1.66 15.84 2.80
C ASP A 45 -1.27 14.53 2.12
N ILE A 46 -0.88 13.54 2.91
CA ILE A 46 -0.64 12.18 2.44
C ILE A 46 -2.00 11.52 2.10
N LEU A 47 -1.97 10.54 1.20
CA LEU A 47 -3.15 9.77 0.79
C LEU A 47 -4.26 10.60 0.11
N ASP A 48 -3.98 11.81 -0.33
CA ASP A 48 -4.99 12.75 -0.89
C ASP A 48 -5.49 12.34 -2.30
N GLY A 49 -4.95 11.30 -2.88
CA GLY A 49 -5.36 10.73 -4.17
C GLY A 49 -6.30 9.53 -4.03
N ALA A 50 -6.14 8.57 -4.94
CA ALA A 50 -6.94 7.34 -4.99
C ALA A 50 -6.94 6.52 -3.68
N SER A 51 -5.89 6.61 -2.89
CA SER A 51 -5.78 5.91 -1.61
C SER A 51 -6.78 6.37 -0.56
N LYS A 52 -7.35 7.58 -0.71
CA LYS A 52 -8.35 8.13 0.20
C LYS A 52 -9.73 7.45 0.02
N SER A 53 -10.00 6.98 -1.19
CA SER A 53 -11.29 6.38 -1.56
C SER A 53 -11.05 4.94 -2.03
N ASN A 54 -11.08 4.01 -1.11
CA ASN A 54 -10.93 2.59 -1.37
C ASN A 54 -12.08 1.80 -0.75
N SER A 55 -12.23 0.53 -1.12
CA SER A 55 -13.30 -0.35 -0.64
C SER A 55 -13.05 -0.87 0.79
N ALA A 56 -11.90 -0.62 1.37
CA ALA A 56 -11.45 -1.19 2.65
C ALA A 56 -11.50 -2.72 2.72
N ILE A 57 -11.40 -3.39 1.57
CA ILE A 57 -11.39 -4.86 1.48
C ILE A 57 -9.94 -5.33 1.47
N LEU A 58 -9.59 -6.20 2.40
CA LEU A 58 -8.35 -6.94 2.36
C LEU A 58 -8.54 -8.18 1.47
N HIS A 59 -8.11 -8.05 0.21
CA HIS A 59 -8.27 -9.11 -0.79
C HIS A 59 -7.44 -10.34 -0.46
N THR A 60 -8.00 -11.53 -0.73
CA THR A 60 -7.33 -12.83 -0.52
C THR A 60 -6.74 -13.40 -1.80
N GLY A 61 -7.13 -12.86 -2.97
CA GLY A 61 -6.67 -13.27 -4.29
C GLY A 61 -7.49 -14.37 -4.95
N PHE A 62 -8.68 -14.68 -4.43
CA PHE A 62 -9.56 -15.70 -5.02
C PHE A 62 -10.06 -15.34 -6.42
N ASP A 63 -10.19 -14.04 -6.69
CA ASP A 63 -10.66 -13.43 -7.95
C ASP A 63 -9.53 -13.13 -8.95
N ALA A 64 -8.28 -13.28 -8.53
CA ALA A 64 -7.13 -13.09 -9.40
C ALA A 64 -6.85 -14.35 -10.24
N PRO A 65 -6.41 -14.19 -11.51
CA PRO A 65 -6.07 -15.35 -12.34
C PRO A 65 -5.08 -16.28 -11.62
N PRO A 66 -5.34 -17.59 -11.56
CA PRO A 66 -4.43 -18.55 -10.91
C PRO A 66 -3.01 -18.43 -11.44
N GLU A 67 -2.02 -18.61 -10.56
CA GLU A 67 -0.58 -18.54 -10.85
C GLU A 67 -0.08 -17.21 -11.41
N SER A 68 -0.95 -16.19 -11.53
CA SER A 68 -0.57 -14.86 -11.97
C SER A 68 0.36 -14.16 -10.96
N ARG A 69 1.05 -13.12 -11.44
CA ARG A 69 1.79 -12.22 -10.55
C ARG A 69 0.85 -11.53 -9.57
N GLU A 70 -0.34 -11.17 -10.04
CA GLU A 70 -1.39 -10.54 -9.24
C GLU A 70 -1.78 -11.42 -8.05
N ALA A 71 -2.15 -12.68 -8.29
CA ALA A 71 -2.51 -13.63 -7.22
C ALA A 71 -1.39 -13.76 -6.18
N ARG A 72 -0.13 -13.91 -6.63
CA ARG A 72 1.02 -14.00 -5.73
C ARG A 72 1.23 -12.73 -4.90
N CYS A 73 1.09 -11.55 -5.51
CA CYS A 73 1.24 -10.27 -4.81
C CYS A 73 0.12 -10.05 -3.79
N ILE A 74 -1.13 -10.38 -4.13
CA ILE A 74 -2.27 -10.25 -3.22
C ILE A 74 -2.10 -11.19 -2.02
N GLN A 75 -1.75 -12.46 -2.25
CA GLN A 75 -1.52 -13.43 -1.17
C GLN A 75 -0.37 -13.00 -0.25
N ALA A 76 0.73 -12.54 -0.82
CA ALA A 76 1.86 -12.02 -0.04
C ALA A 76 1.47 -10.76 0.75
N GLY A 77 0.71 -9.86 0.14
CA GLY A 77 0.19 -8.65 0.79
C GLY A 77 -0.76 -8.97 1.95
N TYR A 78 -1.63 -9.96 1.79
CA TYR A 78 -2.50 -10.45 2.85
C TYR A 78 -1.69 -10.93 4.07
N GLN A 79 -0.70 -11.78 3.83
CA GLN A 79 0.18 -12.29 4.88
C GLN A 79 0.96 -11.17 5.57
N GLU A 80 1.48 -10.22 4.80
CA GLU A 80 2.19 -9.05 5.34
C GLU A 80 1.25 -8.20 6.20
N TYR A 81 0.02 -7.94 5.75
CA TYR A 81 -0.97 -7.19 6.53
C TYR A 81 -1.23 -7.84 7.90
N GLU A 82 -1.46 -9.16 7.92
CA GLU A 82 -1.64 -9.91 9.17
C GLU A 82 -0.42 -9.77 10.10
N ARG A 83 0.78 -9.78 9.54
CA ARG A 83 2.01 -9.69 10.30
C ARG A 83 2.23 -8.30 10.92
N ILE A 84 1.92 -7.23 10.19
CA ILE A 84 2.22 -5.85 10.60
C ILE A 84 1.07 -5.19 11.34
N ARG A 85 -0.16 -5.72 11.24
CA ARG A 85 -1.37 -5.05 11.74
C ARG A 85 -1.29 -4.67 13.20
N GLY A 86 -0.72 -5.53 14.04
CA GLY A 86 -0.58 -5.25 15.46
C GLY A 86 0.35 -4.07 15.74
N ALA A 87 1.50 -4.04 15.07
CA ALA A 87 2.49 -2.98 15.25
C ALA A 87 2.03 -1.62 14.70
N LEU A 88 1.20 -1.63 13.66
CA LEU A 88 0.68 -0.41 13.01
C LEU A 88 -0.76 -0.07 13.43
N ASN A 89 -1.34 -0.83 14.37
CA ASN A 89 -2.73 -0.65 14.81
C ASN A 89 -3.73 -0.62 13.64
N LEU A 90 -3.55 -1.54 12.67
CA LEU A 90 -4.43 -1.61 11.50
C LEU A 90 -5.72 -2.36 11.87
N PRO A 91 -6.91 -1.79 11.58
CA PRO A 91 -8.17 -2.46 11.84
C PRO A 91 -8.35 -3.66 10.90
N LEU A 92 -8.99 -4.70 11.39
CA LEU A 92 -9.43 -5.84 10.59
C LEU A 92 -10.68 -6.45 11.20
N ASP A 93 -11.76 -6.43 10.45
CA ASP A 93 -12.97 -7.19 10.73
C ASP A 93 -13.03 -8.42 9.82
N ARG A 94 -13.11 -9.60 10.43
CA ARG A 94 -13.19 -10.89 9.71
C ARG A 94 -14.65 -11.26 9.44
N CYS A 95 -15.39 -10.35 8.79
CA CYS A 95 -16.80 -10.54 8.45
C CYS A 95 -17.04 -11.62 7.39
N GLY A 96 -16.00 -12.06 6.71
CA GLY A 96 -16.11 -13.01 5.60
C GLY A 96 -16.59 -12.36 4.31
N ALA A 97 -16.76 -13.18 3.28
CA ALA A 97 -17.31 -12.81 1.99
C ALA A 97 -18.12 -13.97 1.41
N LEU A 98 -19.12 -13.63 0.61
CA LEU A 98 -19.92 -14.60 -0.14
C LEU A 98 -19.70 -14.36 -1.64
N VAL A 99 -19.40 -15.43 -2.36
CA VAL A 99 -19.39 -15.45 -3.82
C VAL A 99 -20.66 -16.13 -4.28
N LEU A 100 -21.44 -15.45 -5.11
CA LEU A 100 -22.70 -15.95 -5.61
C LEU A 100 -22.55 -16.36 -7.08
N ALA A 101 -22.88 -17.60 -7.40
CA ALA A 101 -23.09 -18.07 -8.75
C ALA A 101 -24.59 -17.96 -9.09
N TRP A 102 -24.94 -17.32 -10.19
CA TRP A 102 -26.32 -17.16 -10.65
C TRP A 102 -26.71 -18.20 -11.68
N THR A 103 -25.73 -18.87 -12.27
CA THR A 103 -25.91 -19.94 -13.27
C THR A 103 -24.90 -21.05 -13.00
N GLU A 104 -25.20 -22.26 -13.50
CA GLU A 104 -24.30 -23.42 -13.40
C GLU A 104 -22.94 -23.17 -14.09
N GLU A 105 -22.89 -22.27 -15.09
CA GLU A 105 -21.65 -21.93 -15.79
C GLU A 105 -20.71 -21.02 -14.96
N GLN A 106 -21.21 -20.46 -13.84
CA GLN A 106 -20.46 -19.57 -12.93
C GLN A 106 -19.92 -20.33 -11.71
N GLU A 107 -20.29 -21.57 -11.53
CA GLU A 107 -19.74 -22.44 -10.49
C GLU A 107 -18.36 -22.99 -10.90
#